data_66915fdc3234d74935813d8a7f78e930
#
_entry.id   66915fdc3234d74935813d8a7f78e930
#
_cell.length_a   1.000
_cell.length_b   1.000
_cell.length_c   1.000
_cell.angle_alpha   90.00
_cell.angle_beta   90.00
_cell.angle_gamma   90.00
#
_symmetry.space_group_name_H-M   'P 1'
#
loop_
_entity.id
_entity.type
_entity.pdbx_description
1 polymer ?
#
loop_
_entity_poly.entity_id
_entity_poly.type
_entity_poly.pdbx_seq_one_letter_code
_entity_poly.pdbx_strand_id
1 'polypeptide(L)'
;MNLFQSITSALDNSLAKDPTAVIFGEDVAFGGVFRCTVGLRDKYGKDRVFNTPLCEQGIVGFGIGIAVTGATAIAEIQFADYIFPAFDQIVNEAAKYRYRSGDLFNCGSLTIRAPWGCVGHGALYHSQSPEAFFAHCPGISGNTPKPFPGQGTSVVMHRR
;
A
#
# COMPACT_ATOMS: atom_id res chain seq x y z
N MET A 1 5.72 -13.84 -16.56
CA MET A 1 5.36 -13.49 -15.17
C MET A 1 4.00 -12.85 -15.21
N ASN A 2 3.04 -13.32 -14.42
CA ASN A 2 1.74 -12.67 -14.32
C ASN A 2 1.78 -11.53 -13.30
N LEU A 3 0.70 -10.74 -13.18
CA LEU A 3 0.64 -9.58 -12.27
C LEU A 3 0.92 -9.96 -10.82
N PHE A 4 0.32 -11.04 -10.34
CA PHE A 4 0.54 -11.57 -8.99
C PHE A 4 2.04 -11.83 -8.73
N GLN A 5 2.69 -12.58 -9.62
CA GLN A 5 4.12 -12.88 -9.52
C GLN A 5 5.00 -11.62 -9.58
N SER A 6 4.59 -10.63 -10.38
CA SER A 6 5.30 -9.35 -10.48
C SER A 6 5.22 -8.55 -9.18
N ILE A 7 4.04 -8.52 -8.54
CA ILE A 7 3.86 -7.87 -7.24
C ILE A 7 4.68 -8.57 -6.17
N THR A 8 4.59 -9.90 -6.08
CA THR A 8 5.37 -10.68 -5.10
C THR A 8 6.88 -10.45 -5.28
N SER A 9 7.36 -10.46 -6.52
CA SER A 9 8.77 -10.19 -6.83
C SER A 9 9.18 -8.76 -6.45
N ALA A 10 8.33 -7.77 -6.68
CA ALA A 10 8.61 -6.39 -6.30
C ALA A 10 8.71 -6.21 -4.79
N LEU A 11 7.79 -6.83 -4.04
CA LEU A 11 7.80 -6.82 -2.57
C LEU A 11 9.04 -7.52 -2.01
N ASP A 12 9.38 -8.69 -2.56
CA ASP A 12 10.59 -9.44 -2.19
C ASP A 12 11.86 -8.63 -2.45
N ASN A 13 11.96 -8.00 -3.62
CA ASN A 13 13.09 -7.14 -3.97
C ASN A 13 13.20 -5.91 -3.06
N SER A 14 12.08 -5.31 -2.66
CA SER A 14 12.07 -4.17 -1.75
C SER A 14 12.62 -4.55 -0.38
N LEU A 15 12.17 -5.67 0.17
CA LEU A 15 12.68 -6.20 1.44
C LEU A 15 14.16 -6.63 1.36
N ALA A 16 14.59 -7.18 0.23
CA ALA A 16 15.97 -7.62 0.04
C ALA A 16 16.96 -6.47 -0.05
N LYS A 17 16.56 -5.37 -0.72
CA LYS A 17 17.42 -4.21 -0.97
C LYS A 17 17.49 -3.22 0.18
N ASP A 18 16.40 -3.09 0.93
CA ASP A 18 16.28 -2.12 2.00
C ASP A 18 16.01 -2.82 3.35
N PRO A 19 16.99 -2.86 4.27
CA PRO A 19 16.81 -3.48 5.57
C PRO A 19 15.79 -2.76 6.46
N THR A 20 15.45 -1.50 6.16
CA THR A 20 14.43 -0.73 6.90
C THR A 20 13.02 -0.97 6.38
N ALA A 21 12.87 -1.58 5.20
CA ALA A 21 11.57 -1.81 4.59
C ALA A 21 10.71 -2.77 5.42
N VAL A 22 9.47 -2.37 5.63
CA VAL A 22 8.45 -3.17 6.30
C VAL A 22 7.19 -3.26 5.45
N ILE A 23 6.53 -4.42 5.47
CA ILE A 23 5.24 -4.67 4.81
C ILE A 23 4.23 -5.02 5.90
N PHE A 24 3.13 -4.32 5.93
CA PHE A 24 2.11 -4.49 6.96
C PHE A 24 0.71 -4.18 6.41
N GLY A 25 -0.29 -4.71 7.08
CA GLY A 25 -1.70 -4.59 6.71
C GLY A 25 -2.49 -5.77 7.25
N GLU A 26 -3.73 -5.87 6.85
CA GLU A 26 -4.59 -6.99 7.25
C GLU A 26 -4.13 -8.27 6.55
N ASP A 27 -3.96 -9.34 7.31
CA ASP A 27 -3.64 -10.69 6.84
C ASP A 27 -2.31 -10.83 6.06
N VAL A 28 -1.51 -9.77 6.02
CA VAL A 28 -0.23 -9.71 5.28
C VAL A 28 0.76 -10.77 5.76
N ALA A 29 0.77 -11.05 7.07
CA ALA A 29 1.73 -11.99 7.67
C ALA A 29 1.62 -13.42 7.17
N PHE A 30 0.45 -13.86 6.72
CA PHE A 30 0.25 -15.18 6.14
C PHE A 30 0.00 -15.18 4.62
N GLY A 31 0.18 -14.04 3.98
CA GLY A 31 0.15 -13.95 2.53
C GLY A 31 -0.81 -12.93 1.94
N GLY A 32 -1.68 -12.34 2.76
CA GLY A 32 -2.75 -11.45 2.31
C GLY A 32 -3.88 -12.19 1.59
N VAL A 33 -5.01 -11.55 1.38
CA VAL A 33 -6.17 -12.13 0.68
C VAL A 33 -5.83 -12.52 -0.75
N PHE A 34 -5.01 -11.73 -1.44
CA PHE A 34 -4.58 -12.00 -2.80
C PHE A 34 -3.24 -12.73 -2.90
N ARG A 35 -2.74 -13.24 -1.79
CA ARG A 35 -1.56 -14.10 -1.70
C ARG A 35 -0.23 -13.47 -2.16
N CYS A 36 -0.18 -12.16 -2.31
CA CYS A 36 1.03 -11.47 -2.82
C CYS A 36 2.21 -11.45 -1.85
N THR A 37 1.96 -11.69 -0.55
CA THR A 37 2.98 -11.68 0.51
C THR A 37 3.31 -13.06 1.06
N VAL A 38 2.84 -14.13 0.41
CA VAL A 38 3.11 -15.52 0.84
C VAL A 38 4.61 -15.77 0.94
N GLY A 39 5.05 -16.34 2.08
CA GLY A 39 6.45 -16.70 2.34
C GLY A 39 7.37 -15.53 2.70
N LEU A 40 6.93 -14.28 2.53
CA LEU A 40 7.79 -13.13 2.84
C LEU A 40 8.07 -13.00 4.34
N ARG A 41 7.10 -13.30 5.20
CA ARG A 41 7.31 -13.30 6.65
C ARG A 41 8.33 -14.36 7.09
N ASP A 42 8.27 -15.56 6.51
CA ASP A 42 9.21 -16.64 6.83
C ASP A 42 10.63 -16.28 6.38
N LYS A 43 10.75 -15.57 5.26
CA LYS A 43 12.03 -15.16 4.69
C LYS A 43 12.65 -13.96 5.41
N TYR A 44 11.87 -12.95 5.80
CA TYR A 44 12.37 -11.67 6.31
C TYR A 44 12.08 -11.40 7.79
N GLY A 45 11.28 -12.25 8.41
CA GLY A 45 10.96 -12.16 9.82
C GLY A 45 9.68 -11.38 10.14
N LYS A 46 9.17 -11.64 11.35
CA LYS A 46 7.90 -11.08 11.84
C LYS A 46 7.94 -9.56 12.08
N ASP A 47 9.13 -9.01 12.26
CA ASP A 47 9.30 -7.58 12.52
C ASP A 47 9.30 -6.75 11.24
N ARG A 48 9.40 -7.42 10.09
CA ARG A 48 9.39 -6.80 8.77
C ARG A 48 8.15 -7.11 7.94
N VAL A 49 7.45 -8.20 8.25
CA VAL A 49 6.20 -8.59 7.57
C VAL A 49 5.18 -9.01 8.63
N PHE A 50 4.19 -8.17 8.89
CA PHE A 50 3.29 -8.36 10.02
C PHE A 50 1.86 -7.89 9.76
N ASN A 51 0.93 -8.47 10.52
CA ASN A 51 -0.47 -8.08 10.50
C ASN A 51 -0.70 -6.82 11.35
N THR A 52 -1.70 -6.06 10.94
CA THR A 52 -2.31 -4.99 11.73
C THR A 52 -3.74 -5.38 12.14
N PRO A 53 -4.32 -4.69 13.13
CA PRO A 53 -5.77 -4.69 13.29
C PRO A 53 -6.49 -4.19 12.04
N LEU A 54 -7.77 -4.55 11.88
CA LEU A 54 -8.65 -4.06 10.82
C LEU A 54 -8.99 -2.59 11.10
N CYS A 55 -8.19 -1.70 10.55
CA CYS A 55 -8.36 -0.26 10.66
C CYS A 55 -7.51 0.45 9.60
N GLU A 56 -8.05 0.71 8.44
CA GLU A 56 -7.29 1.26 7.31
C GLU A 56 -6.76 2.67 7.61
N GLN A 57 -7.51 3.46 8.37
CA GLN A 57 -7.04 4.75 8.89
C GLN A 57 -5.77 4.59 9.73
N GLY A 58 -5.77 3.63 10.64
CA GLY A 58 -4.62 3.33 11.49
C GLY A 58 -3.44 2.75 10.68
N ILE A 59 -3.70 1.90 9.71
CA ILE A 59 -2.68 1.31 8.82
C ILE A 59 -1.92 2.44 8.10
N VAL A 60 -2.63 3.36 7.47
CA VAL A 60 -1.99 4.47 6.75
C VAL A 60 -1.31 5.44 7.71
N GLY A 61 -1.93 5.79 8.82
CA GLY A 61 -1.33 6.65 9.84
C GLY A 61 0.00 6.07 10.39
N PHE A 62 0.02 4.79 10.67
CA PHE A 62 1.22 4.07 11.09
C PHE A 62 2.30 4.09 9.99
N GLY A 63 1.90 3.87 8.73
CA GLY A 63 2.81 3.95 7.59
C GLY A 63 3.45 5.33 7.41
N ILE A 64 2.67 6.40 7.61
CA ILE A 64 3.21 7.77 7.61
C ILE A 64 4.28 7.92 8.70
N GLY A 65 3.99 7.46 9.92
CA GLY A 65 4.94 7.52 11.04
C GLY A 65 6.25 6.78 10.73
N ILE A 66 6.17 5.55 10.22
CA ILE A 66 7.36 4.78 9.80
C ILE A 66 8.15 5.55 8.73
N ALA A 67 7.49 6.04 7.68
CA ALA A 67 8.17 6.74 6.60
C ALA A 67 8.85 8.03 7.07
N VAL A 68 8.23 8.75 8.00
CA VAL A 68 8.80 9.98 8.59
C VAL A 68 10.07 9.69 9.40
N THR A 69 10.17 8.53 10.03
CA THR A 69 11.39 8.11 10.74
C THR A 69 12.53 7.68 9.79
N GLY A 70 12.29 7.69 8.48
CA GLY A 70 13.29 7.38 7.46
C GLY A 70 13.28 5.92 6.98
N ALA A 71 12.37 5.09 7.46
CA ALA A 71 12.21 3.71 7.00
C ALA A 71 11.26 3.62 5.81
N THR A 72 11.36 2.55 5.03
CA THR A 72 10.44 2.28 3.92
C THR A 72 9.20 1.55 4.41
N ALA A 73 8.05 2.18 4.27
CA ALA A 73 6.74 1.67 4.67
C ALA A 73 5.94 1.21 3.45
N ILE A 74 5.54 -0.05 3.42
CA ILE A 74 4.64 -0.62 2.41
C ILE A 74 3.37 -1.08 3.12
N ALA A 75 2.35 -0.23 3.06
CA ALA A 75 1.05 -0.49 3.66
C ALA A 75 0.14 -1.19 2.64
N GLU A 76 -0.44 -2.31 3.02
CA GLU A 76 -1.44 -2.99 2.21
C GLU A 76 -2.84 -2.71 2.75
N ILE A 77 -3.69 -2.15 1.89
CA ILE A 77 -5.13 -2.08 2.08
C ILE A 77 -5.73 -3.28 1.36
N GLN A 78 -6.51 -4.09 2.06
CA GLN A 78 -6.95 -5.40 1.58
C GLN A 78 -7.80 -5.34 0.30
N PHE A 79 -8.65 -4.29 0.19
CA PHE A 79 -9.42 -3.94 -1.01
C PHE A 79 -9.42 -2.42 -1.18
N ALA A 80 -9.33 -1.95 -2.40
CA ALA A 80 -9.33 -0.51 -2.67
C ALA A 80 -10.63 0.19 -2.26
N ASP A 81 -11.75 -0.54 -2.18
CA ASP A 81 -13.03 -0.06 -1.66
C ASP A 81 -12.92 0.43 -0.21
N TYR A 82 -12.00 -0.14 0.57
CA TYR A 82 -11.78 0.19 1.98
C TYR A 82 -10.64 1.17 2.24
N ILE A 83 -10.14 1.83 1.18
CA ILE A 83 -9.14 2.88 1.33
C ILE A 83 -9.74 4.19 1.87
N PHE A 84 -11.05 4.39 1.70
CA PHE A 84 -11.72 5.64 2.04
C PHE A 84 -11.67 6.01 3.53
N PRO A 85 -11.71 5.09 4.50
CA PRO A 85 -11.46 5.43 5.91
C PRO A 85 -10.11 6.11 6.16
N ALA A 86 -9.11 5.84 5.30
CA ALA A 86 -7.79 6.45 5.36
C ALA A 86 -7.62 7.66 4.42
N PHE A 87 -8.70 8.16 3.83
CA PHE A 87 -8.64 9.26 2.86
C PHE A 87 -7.99 10.52 3.45
N ASP A 88 -8.36 10.87 4.66
CA ASP A 88 -7.79 12.02 5.38
C ASP A 88 -6.28 11.85 5.60
N GLN A 89 -5.83 10.69 6.07
CA GLN A 89 -4.41 10.40 6.28
C GLN A 89 -3.61 10.51 4.99
N ILE A 90 -4.18 10.09 3.87
CA ILE A 90 -3.52 10.18 2.55
C ILE A 90 -3.45 11.63 2.07
N VAL A 91 -4.59 12.32 2.03
CA VAL A 91 -4.73 13.63 1.38
C VAL A 91 -4.26 14.78 2.26
N ASN A 92 -4.57 14.73 3.56
CA ASN A 92 -4.28 15.82 4.48
C ASN A 92 -2.99 15.61 5.26
N GLU A 93 -2.57 14.39 5.49
CA GLU A 93 -1.32 14.12 6.21
C GLU A 93 -0.18 13.75 5.25
N ALA A 94 -0.24 12.60 4.59
CA ALA A 94 0.86 12.14 3.73
C ALA A 94 1.21 13.12 2.62
N ALA A 95 0.21 13.60 1.87
CA ALA A 95 0.42 14.50 0.74
C ALA A 95 1.04 15.84 1.15
N LYS A 96 0.68 16.35 2.33
CA LYS A 96 1.05 17.68 2.82
C LYS A 96 2.20 17.68 3.81
N TYR A 97 2.69 16.52 4.23
CA TYR A 97 3.63 16.39 5.35
C TYR A 97 4.90 17.23 5.15
N ARG A 98 5.50 17.16 3.98
CA ARG A 98 6.69 17.95 3.63
C ARG A 98 6.43 19.44 3.68
N TYR A 99 5.31 19.90 3.12
CA TYR A 99 4.94 21.31 3.12
C TYR A 99 4.68 21.82 4.54
N ARG A 100 3.88 21.08 5.33
CA ARG A 100 3.52 21.48 6.70
C ARG A 100 4.71 21.53 7.65
N SER A 101 5.70 20.68 7.43
CA SER A 101 6.93 20.66 8.23
C SER A 101 7.98 21.67 7.78
N GLY A 102 7.71 22.50 6.78
CA GLY A 102 8.70 23.42 6.23
C GLY A 102 9.89 22.70 5.60
N ASP A 103 9.66 21.57 4.97
CA ASP A 103 10.68 20.68 4.36
C ASP A 103 11.62 19.98 5.35
N LEU A 104 11.34 20.06 6.66
CA LEU A 104 12.14 19.37 7.68
C LEU A 104 11.95 17.87 7.68
N PHE A 105 10.72 17.42 7.36
CA PHE A 105 10.35 16.00 7.32
C PHE A 105 9.56 15.69 6.07
N ASN A 106 9.63 14.45 5.65
CA ASN A 106 8.79 13.93 4.58
C ASN A 106 8.41 12.46 4.85
N CYS A 107 7.38 11.98 4.18
CA CYS A 107 7.00 10.57 4.18
C CYS A 107 7.18 9.96 2.78
N GLY A 108 8.27 10.34 2.08
CA GLY A 108 8.53 9.92 0.70
C GLY A 108 8.70 8.42 0.51
N SER A 109 9.08 7.69 1.56
CA SER A 109 9.23 6.23 1.53
C SER A 109 7.95 5.47 1.86
N LEU A 110 6.77 6.13 1.82
CA LEU A 110 5.47 5.49 2.00
C LEU A 110 4.93 4.99 0.67
N THR A 111 4.58 3.71 0.62
CA THR A 111 3.81 3.10 -0.46
C THR A 111 2.52 2.52 0.12
N ILE A 112 1.38 2.89 -0.45
CA ILE A 112 0.08 2.32 -0.12
C ILE A 112 -0.37 1.50 -1.31
N ARG A 113 -0.60 0.21 -1.10
CA ARG A 113 -1.04 -0.73 -2.12
C ARG A 113 -2.44 -1.22 -1.82
N ALA A 114 -3.33 -1.12 -2.80
CA ALA A 114 -4.69 -1.62 -2.69
C ALA A 114 -5.12 -2.32 -3.98
N PRO A 115 -5.56 -3.58 -3.93
CA PRO A 115 -6.09 -4.27 -5.10
C PRO A 115 -7.50 -3.75 -5.42
N TRP A 116 -7.79 -3.62 -6.72
CA TRP A 116 -9.11 -3.26 -7.23
C TRP A 116 -9.46 -4.04 -8.50
N GLY A 117 -10.68 -3.94 -8.93
CA GLY A 117 -11.18 -4.61 -10.12
C GLY A 117 -12.08 -5.78 -9.79
N CYS A 118 -12.48 -6.54 -10.80
CA CYS A 118 -13.43 -7.62 -10.63
C CYS A 118 -12.86 -8.75 -9.75
N VAL A 119 -13.53 -9.02 -8.64
CA VAL A 119 -13.22 -10.10 -7.72
C VAL A 119 -14.47 -10.97 -7.57
N GLY A 120 -14.55 -12.02 -8.37
CA GLY A 120 -15.73 -12.91 -8.36
C GLY A 120 -17.02 -12.12 -8.57
N HIS A 121 -17.91 -12.15 -7.59
CA HIS A 121 -19.17 -11.41 -7.55
C HIS A 121 -19.17 -10.31 -6.49
N GLY A 122 -18.01 -9.77 -6.15
CA GLY A 122 -17.86 -8.74 -5.11
C GLY A 122 -18.51 -7.40 -5.44
N ALA A 123 -18.78 -7.12 -6.72
CA ALA A 123 -19.52 -5.96 -7.22
C ALA A 123 -19.09 -4.64 -6.54
N LEU A 124 -20.03 -3.87 -6.02
CA LEU A 124 -19.78 -2.56 -5.42
C LEU A 124 -18.89 -2.57 -4.17
N TYR A 125 -18.73 -3.70 -3.52
CA TYR A 125 -17.98 -3.80 -2.26
C TYR A 125 -16.52 -4.16 -2.44
N HIS A 126 -16.12 -4.72 -3.60
CA HIS A 126 -14.79 -5.31 -3.79
C HIS A 126 -14.17 -5.03 -5.15
N SER A 127 -14.75 -4.13 -5.95
CA SER A 127 -14.28 -3.90 -7.32
C SER A 127 -14.20 -2.42 -7.72
N GLN A 128 -14.36 -1.50 -6.79
CA GLN A 128 -14.30 -0.07 -7.07
C GLN A 128 -12.88 0.37 -7.45
N SER A 129 -12.82 1.37 -8.30
CA SER A 129 -11.61 1.98 -8.85
C SER A 129 -11.42 3.38 -8.23
N PRO A 130 -10.61 3.52 -7.17
CA PRO A 130 -10.55 4.75 -6.39
C PRO A 130 -9.55 5.77 -6.93
N GLU A 131 -8.80 5.49 -7.99
CA GLU A 131 -7.69 6.32 -8.45
C GLU A 131 -8.09 7.77 -8.78
N ALA A 132 -9.30 7.99 -9.27
CA ALA A 132 -9.78 9.33 -9.61
C ALA A 132 -9.86 10.25 -8.38
N PHE A 133 -10.14 9.70 -7.19
CA PHE A 133 -10.19 10.47 -5.94
C PHE A 133 -8.81 10.98 -5.51
N PHE A 134 -7.75 10.30 -5.92
CA PHE A 134 -6.38 10.62 -5.54
C PHE A 134 -5.60 11.30 -6.67
N ALA A 135 -6.04 11.16 -7.92
CA ALA A 135 -5.40 11.78 -9.09
C ALA A 135 -5.33 13.32 -8.99
N HIS A 136 -6.28 13.93 -8.31
CA HIS A 136 -6.34 15.38 -8.07
C HIS A 136 -5.58 15.82 -6.81
N CYS A 137 -4.92 14.91 -6.10
CA CYS A 137 -4.23 15.22 -4.85
C CYS A 137 -2.75 15.56 -5.11
N PRO A 138 -2.32 16.84 -5.02
CA PRO A 138 -0.92 17.21 -5.15
C PRO A 138 -0.06 16.54 -4.06
N GLY A 139 1.11 16.05 -4.43
CA GLY A 139 2.05 15.39 -3.52
C GLY A 139 1.88 13.87 -3.45
N ILE A 140 0.89 13.31 -4.13
CA ILE A 140 0.68 11.86 -4.26
C ILE A 140 0.88 11.46 -5.73
N SER A 141 1.60 10.39 -5.97
CA SER A 141 1.67 9.72 -7.27
C SER A 141 0.87 8.44 -7.23
N GLY A 142 -0.17 8.34 -8.03
CA GLY A 142 -0.96 7.12 -8.19
C GLY A 142 -0.51 6.36 -9.44
N ASN A 143 -0.24 5.08 -9.29
CA ASN A 143 0.05 4.18 -10.40
C ASN A 143 -0.98 3.04 -10.41
N THR A 144 -1.70 2.93 -11.52
CA THR A 144 -2.55 1.78 -11.82
C THR A 144 -1.82 0.97 -12.89
N PRO A 145 -1.15 -0.14 -12.53
CA PRO A 145 -0.57 -1.01 -13.54
C PRO A 145 -1.67 -1.46 -14.49
N LYS A 146 -1.47 -1.31 -15.80
CA LYS A 146 -2.44 -1.77 -16.80
C LYS A 146 -2.62 -3.28 -16.68
N PRO A 147 -3.83 -3.77 -16.40
CA PRO A 147 -4.05 -5.20 -16.32
C PRO A 147 -3.99 -5.83 -17.69
N PHE A 148 -3.51 -7.07 -17.78
CA PHE A 148 -3.91 -7.94 -18.87
C PHE A 148 -5.41 -8.25 -18.72
N PRO A 149 -6.15 -8.44 -19.84
CA PRO A 149 -7.57 -8.76 -19.75
C PRO A 149 -7.85 -9.92 -18.78
N GLY A 150 -8.75 -9.71 -17.82
CA GLY A 150 -9.17 -10.72 -16.85
C GLY A 150 -8.40 -10.77 -15.53
N GLN A 151 -7.47 -9.86 -15.27
CA GLN A 151 -6.75 -9.80 -13.99
C GLN A 151 -7.10 -8.52 -13.21
N GLY A 152 -7.29 -8.66 -11.91
CA GLY A 152 -7.48 -7.52 -11.01
C GLY A 152 -6.24 -6.63 -10.96
N THR A 153 -6.45 -5.35 -10.76
CA THR A 153 -5.41 -4.31 -10.76
C THR A 153 -5.12 -3.88 -9.33
N SER A 154 -3.94 -3.33 -9.09
CA SER A 154 -3.61 -2.68 -7.81
C SER A 154 -3.38 -1.19 -8.05
N VAL A 155 -3.93 -0.35 -7.18
CA VAL A 155 -3.51 1.04 -7.07
C VAL A 155 -2.29 1.08 -6.16
N VAL A 156 -1.23 1.65 -6.64
CA VAL A 156 -0.04 1.95 -5.83
C VAL A 156 0.05 3.45 -5.73
N MET A 157 -0.11 3.97 -4.54
CA MET A 157 0.13 5.37 -4.23
C MET A 157 1.50 5.48 -3.58
N HIS A 158 2.33 6.31 -4.16
CA HIS A 158 3.68 6.52 -3.73
C HIS A 158 3.96 8.02 -3.82
N ARG A 159 4.66 8.56 -2.86
CA ARG A 159 5.15 9.93 -2.90
C ARG A 159 6.55 9.96 -3.53
N ARG A 160 6.78 10.93 -4.41
CA ARG A 160 8.11 11.30 -4.87
C ARG A 160 8.72 12.37 -3.96
#